data_a05f58d091a7fd3d36550ede08d18ad7
#
_entry.id   a05f58d091a7fd3d36550ede08d18ad7
#
_cell.length_a   1.000
_cell.length_b   1.000
_cell.length_c   1.000
_cell.angle_alpha   90.00
_cell.angle_beta   90.00
_cell.angle_gamma   90.00
#
_symmetry.space_group_name_H-M   'P 1'
#
loop_
_entity.id
_entity.type
_entity.pdbx_description
1 polymer ?
#
loop_
_entity_poly.entity_id
_entity_poly.type
_entity_poly.pdbx_seq_one_letter_code
_entity_poly.pdbx_strand_id
1 'polypeptide(L)'
;FVNTQVLKAEVDPQQRFSELLQQVKTAALGAEAHQDLPFEQLVEALRPERNLSHSPLFQVLYNHQSAGRQAIPQLPGLVIKAQEWESRTAQFDLTLDTLDADGELSATLTYATDLFDASTAQRMAAHWLN
;
A
#
# COMPACT_ATOMS: atom_id res chain seq x y z
N PHE A 1 -2.10 5.10 -16.49
CA PHE A 1 -1.04 5.75 -15.71
C PHE A 1 -1.26 5.44 -14.23
N VAL A 2 -0.20 5.17 -13.50
CA VAL A 2 -0.22 4.97 -12.05
C VAL A 2 0.40 6.21 -11.41
N ASN A 3 -0.28 6.81 -10.42
CA ASN A 3 0.25 7.91 -9.65
C ASN A 3 0.24 7.55 -8.16
N THR A 4 1.32 7.82 -7.46
CA THR A 4 1.44 7.58 -6.03
C THR A 4 0.92 8.78 -5.26
N GLN A 5 -0.01 8.57 -4.34
CA GLN A 5 -0.56 9.60 -3.48
C GLN A 5 0.00 9.48 -2.07
N VAL A 6 0.36 10.62 -1.48
CA VAL A 6 0.86 10.66 -0.10
C VAL A 6 -0.30 10.96 0.83
N LEU A 7 -0.59 10.03 1.73
CA LEU A 7 -1.61 10.19 2.77
C LEU A 7 -0.95 10.43 4.11
N LYS A 8 -1.40 11.44 4.83
CA LYS A 8 -0.99 11.73 6.20
C LYS A 8 -2.14 11.42 7.14
N ALA A 9 -1.88 10.62 8.17
CA ALA A 9 -2.79 10.40 9.29
C ALA A 9 -2.11 10.80 10.60
N GLU A 10 -2.87 11.42 11.50
CA GLU A 10 -2.42 11.72 12.85
C GLU A 10 -3.05 10.71 13.80
N VAL A 11 -2.21 9.88 14.43
CA VAL A 11 -2.67 8.83 15.32
C VAL A 11 -2.51 9.30 16.77
N ASP A 12 -3.63 9.54 17.43
CA ASP A 12 -3.69 9.81 18.88
C ASP A 12 -4.10 8.53 19.61
N PRO A 13 -3.31 8.03 20.59
CA PRO A 13 -3.66 6.84 21.37
C PRO A 13 -5.00 6.95 22.13
N GLN A 14 -5.51 8.16 22.36
CA GLN A 14 -6.79 8.41 23.01
C GLN A 14 -7.96 8.54 22.02
N GLN A 15 -7.68 8.60 20.74
CA GLN A 15 -8.68 8.74 19.68
C GLN A 15 -9.45 7.43 19.48
N ARG A 16 -10.76 7.53 19.24
CA ARG A 16 -11.56 6.37 18.85
C ARG A 16 -11.23 5.93 17.43
N PHE A 17 -11.26 4.64 17.19
CA PHE A 17 -11.03 4.09 15.85
C PHE A 17 -11.96 4.68 14.78
N SER A 18 -13.22 4.93 15.12
CA SER A 18 -14.18 5.57 14.20
C SER A 18 -13.79 6.99 13.79
N GLU A 19 -13.15 7.73 14.67
CA GLU A 19 -12.65 9.08 14.38
C GLU A 19 -11.42 9.03 13.48
N LEU A 20 -10.49 8.10 13.76
CA LEU A 20 -9.34 7.83 12.90
C LEU A 20 -9.79 7.41 11.49
N LEU A 21 -10.76 6.50 11.39
CA LEU A 21 -11.32 6.05 10.13
C LEU A 21 -11.93 7.21 9.32
N GLN A 22 -12.67 8.10 9.99
CA GLN A 22 -13.24 9.29 9.35
C GLN A 22 -12.14 10.26 8.86
N GLN A 23 -11.08 10.43 9.66
CA GLN A 23 -9.92 11.26 9.29
C GLN A 23 -9.23 10.70 8.04
N VAL A 24 -8.93 9.39 8.03
CA VAL A 24 -8.28 8.73 6.89
C VAL A 24 -9.17 8.79 5.64
N LYS A 25 -10.49 8.56 5.78
CA LYS A 25 -11.44 8.70 4.68
C LYS A 25 -11.41 10.10 4.08
N THR A 26 -11.42 11.14 4.92
CA THR A 26 -11.36 12.53 4.46
C THR A 26 -10.04 12.83 3.76
N ALA A 27 -8.91 12.35 4.29
CA ALA A 27 -7.60 12.50 3.68
C ALA A 27 -7.52 11.80 2.31
N ALA A 28 -8.05 10.57 2.20
CA ALA A 28 -8.07 9.82 0.95
C ALA A 28 -8.92 10.50 -0.13
N LEU A 29 -10.13 10.96 0.20
CA LEU A 29 -10.99 11.69 -0.74
C LEU A 29 -10.35 13.03 -1.16
N GLY A 30 -9.66 13.71 -0.24
CA GLY A 30 -8.91 14.92 -0.56
C GLY A 30 -7.74 14.66 -1.51
N ALA A 31 -7.01 13.55 -1.31
CA ALA A 31 -5.93 13.15 -2.20
C ALA A 31 -6.44 12.75 -3.59
N GLU A 32 -7.56 12.01 -3.65
CA GLU A 32 -8.21 11.64 -4.91
C GLU A 32 -8.65 12.86 -5.73
N ALA A 33 -9.16 13.90 -5.07
CA ALA A 33 -9.52 15.15 -5.73
C ALA A 33 -8.32 15.87 -6.39
N HIS A 34 -7.10 15.52 -6.01
CA HIS A 34 -5.85 16.11 -6.53
C HIS A 34 -4.94 15.06 -7.17
N GLN A 35 -5.49 13.91 -7.59
CA GLN A 35 -4.74 12.78 -8.13
C GLN A 35 -3.96 13.07 -9.41
N ASP A 36 -4.28 14.14 -10.10
CA ASP A 36 -3.58 14.56 -11.32
C ASP A 36 -2.21 15.20 -11.04
N LEU A 37 -1.90 15.54 -9.77
CA LEU A 37 -0.58 16.06 -9.39
C LEU A 37 0.45 14.94 -9.39
N PRO A 38 1.48 14.97 -10.27
CA PRO A 38 2.52 13.97 -10.25
C PRO A 38 3.32 13.97 -8.95
N PHE A 39 3.68 12.78 -8.45
CA PHE A 39 4.45 12.63 -7.21
C PHE A 39 5.77 13.41 -7.23
N GLU A 40 6.46 13.45 -8.36
CA GLU A 40 7.72 14.18 -8.54
C GLU A 40 7.55 15.68 -8.32
N GLN A 41 6.43 16.26 -8.75
CA GLN A 41 6.13 17.68 -8.51
C GLN A 41 5.87 17.95 -7.02
N LEU A 42 5.23 17.02 -6.32
CA LEU A 42 5.04 17.11 -4.88
C LEU A 42 6.40 17.11 -4.14
N VAL A 43 7.31 16.19 -4.53
CA VAL A 43 8.67 16.12 -3.98
C VAL A 43 9.44 17.41 -4.23
N GLU A 44 9.34 17.97 -5.45
CA GLU A 44 10.01 19.24 -5.80
C GLU A 44 9.47 20.41 -4.99
N ALA A 45 8.15 20.49 -4.81
CA ALA A 45 7.50 21.56 -4.05
C ALA A 45 7.85 21.52 -2.54
N LEU A 46 7.85 20.34 -1.95
CA LEU A 46 8.14 20.16 -0.51
C LEU A 46 9.63 20.17 -0.17
N ARG A 47 10.49 19.93 -1.18
CA ARG A 47 11.96 19.92 -1.02
C ARG A 47 12.43 19.15 0.20
N PRO A 48 12.01 17.89 0.40
CA PRO A 48 12.48 17.10 1.55
C PRO A 48 14.00 16.93 1.47
N GLU A 49 14.62 16.72 2.62
CA GLU A 49 16.05 16.38 2.66
C GLU A 49 16.31 15.13 1.82
N ARG A 50 17.25 15.22 0.89
CA ARG A 50 17.60 14.10 0.03
C ARG A 50 18.39 13.08 0.82
N ASN A 51 17.81 11.90 1.00
CA ASN A 51 18.48 10.74 1.56
C ASN A 51 18.40 9.59 0.54
N LEU A 52 19.54 8.96 0.25
CA LEU A 52 19.59 7.85 -0.69
C LEU A 52 19.11 6.53 -0.07
N SER A 53 18.93 6.50 1.25
CA SER A 53 18.56 5.27 1.98
C SER A 53 17.05 5.02 2.04
N HIS A 54 16.22 6.00 1.72
CA HIS A 54 14.75 5.86 1.81
C HIS A 54 14.01 6.78 0.83
N SER A 55 12.75 6.48 0.58
CA SER A 55 11.85 7.32 -0.21
C SER A 55 11.70 8.71 0.42
N PRO A 56 11.61 9.79 -0.38
CA PRO A 56 11.70 11.16 0.12
C PRO A 56 10.53 11.60 1.02
N LEU A 57 9.33 11.03 0.89
CA LEU A 57 8.15 11.50 1.63
C LEU A 57 7.50 10.42 2.49
N PHE A 58 7.65 9.14 2.15
CA PHE A 58 7.04 8.04 2.86
C PHE A 58 7.91 6.79 2.77
N GLN A 59 7.79 5.91 3.75
CA GLN A 59 8.48 4.63 3.86
C GLN A 59 7.50 3.45 3.83
N VAL A 60 6.20 3.72 3.94
CA VAL A 60 5.15 2.71 3.93
C VAL A 60 4.28 2.89 2.70
N LEU A 61 4.12 1.83 1.90
CA LEU A 61 3.23 1.79 0.75
C LEU A 61 2.01 0.93 1.08
N TYR A 62 0.84 1.41 0.69
CA TYR A 62 -0.40 0.64 0.68
C TYR A 62 -0.94 0.57 -0.73
N ASN A 63 -1.26 -0.64 -1.19
CA ASN A 63 -1.88 -0.88 -2.48
C ASN A 63 -3.12 -1.75 -2.29
N HIS A 64 -4.24 -1.33 -2.87
CA HIS A 64 -5.48 -2.08 -2.84
C HIS A 64 -5.95 -2.37 -4.26
N GLN A 65 -6.22 -3.63 -4.54
CA GLN A 65 -6.79 -4.05 -5.80
C GLN A 65 -8.15 -4.71 -5.53
N SER A 66 -9.16 -4.26 -6.26
CA SER A 66 -10.44 -4.95 -6.33
C SER A 66 -10.51 -5.66 -7.68
N ALA A 67 -10.26 -6.95 -7.67
CA ALA A 67 -10.50 -7.79 -8.84
C ALA A 67 -12.00 -8.08 -8.87
N GLY A 68 -12.77 -7.25 -9.57
CA GLY A 68 -14.07 -7.72 -10.05
C GLY A 68 -13.87 -9.06 -10.74
N ARG A 69 -14.90 -9.92 -10.79
CA ARG A 69 -14.88 -11.24 -11.47
C ARG A 69 -14.27 -11.18 -12.88
N GLN A 70 -13.00 -10.87 -12.98
CA GLN A 70 -12.25 -11.07 -14.22
C GLN A 70 -11.82 -12.53 -14.22
N ALA A 71 -12.74 -13.38 -14.68
CA ALA A 71 -12.35 -14.69 -15.14
C ALA A 71 -11.14 -14.46 -16.07
N ILE A 72 -10.03 -15.14 -15.77
CA ILE A 72 -8.85 -15.14 -16.65
C ILE A 72 -9.40 -15.40 -18.05
N PRO A 73 -9.22 -14.47 -19.01
CA PRO A 73 -9.83 -14.61 -20.32
C PRO A 73 -9.36 -15.93 -20.93
N GLN A 74 -10.31 -16.81 -21.22
CA GLN A 74 -10.01 -18.06 -21.91
C GLN A 74 -9.69 -17.73 -23.37
N LEU A 75 -8.43 -17.72 -23.68
CA LEU A 75 -7.96 -17.54 -25.05
C LEU A 75 -7.83 -18.92 -25.72
N PRO A 76 -8.45 -19.13 -26.89
CA PRO A 76 -8.37 -20.42 -27.59
C PRO A 76 -6.93 -20.85 -27.83
N GLY A 77 -6.58 -22.06 -27.38
CA GLY A 77 -5.22 -22.61 -27.54
C GLY A 77 -4.20 -22.14 -26.49
N LEU A 78 -4.60 -21.32 -25.50
CA LEU A 78 -3.73 -20.87 -24.43
C LEU A 78 -4.25 -21.31 -23.07
N VAL A 79 -3.38 -21.84 -22.23
CA VAL A 79 -3.65 -22.14 -20.81
C VAL A 79 -2.91 -21.09 -19.97
N ILE A 80 -3.67 -20.14 -19.40
CA ILE A 80 -3.12 -19.12 -18.52
C ILE A 80 -3.20 -19.66 -17.08
N LYS A 81 -2.06 -19.72 -16.39
CA LYS A 81 -1.98 -20.09 -14.98
C LYS A 81 -1.41 -18.91 -14.20
N ALA A 82 -2.03 -18.57 -13.08
CA ALA A 82 -1.42 -17.68 -12.12
C ALA A 82 -0.17 -18.36 -11.55
N GLN A 83 0.94 -17.64 -11.55
CA GLN A 83 2.18 -18.09 -10.93
C GLN A 83 2.50 -17.14 -9.79
N GLU A 84 2.63 -17.68 -8.61
CA GLU A 84 3.12 -16.91 -7.46
C GLU A 84 4.59 -16.58 -7.68
N TRP A 85 4.91 -15.30 -7.61
CA TRP A 85 6.28 -14.82 -7.70
C TRP A 85 6.69 -14.23 -6.36
N GLU A 86 7.61 -14.90 -5.68
CA GLU A 86 8.24 -14.33 -4.48
C GLU A 86 9.19 -13.18 -4.89
N SER A 87 8.76 -11.95 -4.64
CA SER A 87 9.68 -10.82 -4.72
C SER A 87 10.64 -10.86 -3.54
N ARG A 88 11.95 -10.93 -3.83
CA ARG A 88 13.00 -10.91 -2.79
C ARG A 88 13.56 -9.51 -2.52
N THR A 89 12.94 -8.48 -3.08
CA THR A 89 13.38 -7.09 -2.92
C THR A 89 12.24 -6.26 -2.36
N ALA A 90 12.49 -5.59 -1.23
CA ALA A 90 11.59 -4.58 -0.69
C ALA A 90 12.02 -3.21 -1.24
N GLN A 91 11.11 -2.52 -1.92
CA GLN A 91 11.34 -1.17 -2.44
C GLN A 91 11.11 -0.11 -1.36
N PHE A 92 10.26 -0.41 -0.38
CA PHE A 92 9.93 0.43 0.77
C PHE A 92 10.21 -0.33 2.06
N ASP A 93 10.20 0.38 3.19
CA ASP A 93 10.38 -0.26 4.50
C ASP A 93 9.28 -1.29 4.75
N LEU A 94 8.04 -0.93 4.42
CA LEU A 94 6.86 -1.78 4.47
C LEU A 94 5.97 -1.56 3.25
N THR A 95 5.44 -2.64 2.70
CA THR A 95 4.39 -2.60 1.69
C THR A 95 3.26 -3.53 2.09
N LEU A 96 2.04 -3.02 2.14
CA LEU A 96 0.82 -3.81 2.32
C LEU A 96 0.04 -3.83 1.02
N ASP A 97 0.01 -4.97 0.36
CA ASP A 97 -0.82 -5.23 -0.81
C ASP A 97 -2.07 -5.97 -0.37
N THR A 98 -3.24 -5.48 -0.76
CA THR A 98 -4.53 -6.12 -0.48
C THR A 98 -5.27 -6.37 -1.78
N LEU A 99 -5.91 -7.54 -1.86
CA LEU A 99 -6.73 -7.95 -2.98
C LEU A 99 -8.11 -8.38 -2.49
N ASP A 100 -9.13 -7.69 -2.95
CA ASP A 100 -10.53 -8.10 -2.78
C ASP A 100 -10.98 -8.83 -4.05
N ALA A 101 -11.17 -10.13 -3.94
CA ALA A 101 -11.57 -10.99 -5.05
C ALA A 101 -12.59 -12.03 -4.59
N ASP A 102 -13.69 -12.16 -5.31
CA ASP A 102 -14.74 -13.16 -5.06
C ASP A 102 -15.35 -13.14 -3.65
N GLY A 103 -15.29 -11.98 -2.97
CA GLY A 103 -15.77 -11.79 -1.59
C GLY A 103 -14.76 -12.22 -0.53
N GLU A 104 -13.54 -12.53 -0.93
CA GLU A 104 -12.42 -12.80 -0.03
C GLU A 104 -11.40 -11.66 -0.11
N LEU A 105 -10.96 -11.20 1.06
CA LEU A 105 -9.87 -10.22 1.16
C LEU A 105 -8.57 -10.96 1.51
N SER A 106 -7.62 -10.93 0.58
CA SER A 106 -6.26 -11.41 0.84
C SER A 106 -5.32 -10.24 1.03
N ALA A 107 -4.25 -10.46 1.79
CA ALA A 107 -3.25 -9.45 2.05
C ALA A 107 -1.83 -10.04 2.05
N THR A 108 -0.89 -9.29 1.51
CA THR A 108 0.54 -9.59 1.52
C THR A 108 1.30 -8.44 2.16
N LEU A 109 2.06 -8.73 3.22
CA LEU A 109 2.94 -7.76 3.86
C LEU A 109 4.39 -8.04 3.45
N THR A 110 4.96 -7.12 2.68
CA THR A 110 6.37 -7.12 2.30
C THR A 110 7.15 -6.14 3.18
N TYR A 111 8.30 -6.53 3.68
CA TYR A 111 9.10 -5.71 4.59
C TYR A 111 10.60 -5.80 4.29
N ALA A 112 11.32 -4.73 4.63
CA ALA A 112 12.77 -4.68 4.53
C ALA A 112 13.41 -5.47 5.69
N THR A 113 14.12 -6.55 5.37
CA THR A 113 14.75 -7.45 6.38
C THR A 113 15.90 -6.79 7.14
N ASP A 114 16.44 -5.70 6.61
CA ASP A 114 17.46 -4.89 7.29
C ASP A 114 16.86 -4.03 8.43
N LEU A 115 15.54 -3.81 8.41
CA LEU A 115 14.82 -2.97 9.37
C LEU A 115 13.91 -3.77 10.31
N PHE A 116 13.37 -4.89 9.86
CA PHE A 116 12.38 -5.66 10.61
C PHE A 116 12.73 -7.15 10.66
N ASP A 117 12.65 -7.72 11.86
CA ASP A 117 12.68 -9.16 12.02
C ASP A 117 11.35 -9.81 11.58
N ALA A 118 11.42 -11.05 11.11
CA ALA A 118 10.24 -11.82 10.69
C ALA A 118 9.16 -11.89 11.78
N SER A 119 9.53 -12.03 13.04
CA SER A 119 8.60 -12.05 14.18
C SER A 119 7.86 -10.72 14.36
N THR A 120 8.52 -9.61 14.07
CA THR A 120 7.90 -8.28 14.12
C THR A 120 6.89 -8.11 12.97
N ALA A 121 7.25 -8.51 11.75
CA ALA A 121 6.35 -8.48 10.61
C ALA A 121 5.11 -9.38 10.83
N GLN A 122 5.30 -10.58 11.36
CA GLN A 122 4.20 -11.51 11.72
C GLN A 122 3.25 -10.90 12.76
N ARG A 123 3.79 -10.23 13.77
CA ARG A 123 2.99 -9.56 14.81
C ARG A 123 2.21 -8.36 14.24
N MET A 124 2.82 -7.57 13.33
CA MET A 124 2.12 -6.49 12.63
C MET A 124 0.96 -7.03 11.78
N ALA A 125 1.20 -8.09 11.02
CA ALA A 125 0.15 -8.75 10.23
C ALA A 125 -1.00 -9.27 11.10
N ALA A 126 -0.68 -9.89 12.24
CA ALA A 126 -1.68 -10.37 13.20
C ALA A 126 -2.51 -9.21 13.81
N HIS A 127 -1.88 -8.07 14.10
CA HIS A 127 -2.60 -6.89 14.60
C HIS A 127 -3.49 -6.25 13.53
N TRP A 128 -3.10 -6.34 12.27
CA TRP A 128 -3.92 -5.83 11.16
C TRP A 128 -5.17 -6.66 10.92
N LEU A 129 -5.12 -7.97 11.22
CA LEU A 129 -6.24 -8.89 11.06
C LEU A 129 -7.27 -8.84 12.22
N ASN A 130 -6.96 -8.22 13.36
CA ASN A 130 -7.83 -8.09 14.53
C ASN A 130 -8.60 -6.77 14.53
#